data_e3ad2f5c2ede13f0cb743962451d15a5
#
_entry.id   e3ad2f5c2ede13f0cb743962451d15a5
#
_cell.length_a   1.000
_cell.length_b   1.000
_cell.length_c   1.000
_cell.angle_alpha   90.00
_cell.angle_beta   90.00
_cell.angle_gamma   90.00
#
_symmetry.space_group_name_H-M   'P 1'
#
loop_
_entity.id
_entity.type
_entity.pdbx_description
1 polymer ?
#
loop_
_entity_poly.entity_id
_entity_poly.type
_entity_poly.pdbx_seq_one_letter_code
_entity_poly.pdbx_strand_id
1 'polypeptide(L)'
;MAQTFEIAIAMVVLFGLSGLIMSNVGPIAFAQETANKQIVEAMKALDSGDNAEAEGAMQEANNTLPEGLAKTQVDEAMKALQAGNSTGAMMHLQAAQDNL
;
A
#
# COMPACT_ATOMS: atom_id res chain seq x y z
N MET A 1 -17.98 -17.17 -5.21
CA MET A 1 -16.55 -17.38 -5.10
C MET A 1 -15.85 -16.93 -6.35
N ALA A 2 -16.08 -17.59 -7.46
CA ALA A 2 -15.42 -17.19 -8.70
C ALA A 2 -15.74 -15.77 -9.09
N GLN A 3 -16.94 -15.34 -8.78
CA GLN A 3 -17.34 -13.99 -9.14
C GLN A 3 -16.52 -12.95 -8.41
N THR A 4 -16.15 -13.24 -7.19
CA THR A 4 -15.35 -12.31 -6.43
C THR A 4 -13.99 -12.11 -7.08
N PHE A 5 -13.40 -13.18 -7.58
CA PHE A 5 -12.12 -13.08 -8.24
C PHE A 5 -12.23 -12.30 -9.52
N GLU A 6 -13.29 -12.52 -10.25
CA GLU A 6 -13.47 -11.79 -11.50
C GLU A 6 -13.59 -10.30 -11.27
N ILE A 7 -14.29 -9.95 -10.22
CA ILE A 7 -14.43 -8.54 -9.88
C ILE A 7 -13.07 -7.94 -9.54
N ALA A 8 -12.28 -8.66 -8.78
CA ALA A 8 -10.96 -8.18 -8.42
C ALA A 8 -10.10 -7.98 -9.64
N ILE A 9 -10.17 -8.91 -10.57
CA ILE A 9 -9.40 -8.81 -11.79
C ILE A 9 -9.82 -7.61 -12.60
N ALA A 10 -11.12 -7.39 -12.67
CA ALA A 10 -11.64 -6.23 -13.40
C ALA A 10 -11.11 -4.95 -12.82
N MET A 11 -11.04 -4.86 -11.51
CA MET A 11 -10.54 -3.66 -10.86
C MET A 11 -9.07 -3.43 -11.20
N VAL A 12 -8.31 -4.48 -11.27
CA VAL A 12 -6.91 -4.34 -11.64
C VAL A 12 -6.78 -3.78 -13.04
N VAL A 13 -7.63 -4.25 -13.94
CA VAL A 13 -7.60 -3.75 -15.30
C VAL A 13 -7.94 -2.28 -15.33
N LEU A 14 -8.91 -1.88 -14.54
CA LEU A 14 -9.27 -0.47 -14.47
C LEU A 14 -8.10 0.37 -13.99
N PHE A 15 -7.37 -0.13 -13.04
CA PHE A 15 -6.20 0.59 -12.57
C PHE A 15 -5.19 0.78 -13.67
N GLY A 16 -5.02 -0.23 -14.49
CA GLY A 16 -4.10 -0.11 -15.60
C GLY A 16 -4.49 1.01 -16.54
N LEU A 17 -5.78 1.11 -16.82
CA LEU A 17 -6.25 2.18 -17.68
C LEU A 17 -6.08 3.53 -17.02
N SER A 18 -6.39 3.59 -15.74
CA SER A 18 -6.21 4.83 -15.00
C SER A 18 -4.75 5.26 -15.03
N GLY A 19 -3.85 4.30 -14.99
CA GLY A 19 -2.45 4.61 -15.03
C GLY A 19 -2.06 5.34 -16.29
N LEU A 20 -2.65 4.97 -17.40
CA LEU A 20 -2.37 5.65 -18.65
C LEU A 20 -2.80 7.11 -18.58
N ILE A 21 -3.96 7.34 -18.02
CA ILE A 21 -4.47 8.69 -17.91
C ILE A 21 -3.58 9.49 -16.97
N MET A 22 -3.15 8.86 -15.91
CA MET A 22 -2.34 9.54 -14.90
C MET A 22 -0.97 9.95 -15.42
N SER A 23 -0.57 9.43 -16.56
CA SER A 23 0.71 9.83 -17.10
C SER A 23 0.80 11.33 -17.35
N ASN A 24 -0.35 11.99 -17.46
CA ASN A 24 -0.37 13.44 -17.64
C ASN A 24 -0.04 14.18 -16.36
N VAL A 25 -0.19 13.52 -15.22
CA VAL A 25 0.01 14.15 -13.94
C VAL A 25 1.45 14.02 -13.48
N GLY A 26 2.15 13.03 -14.03
CA GLY A 26 3.52 12.79 -13.62
C GLY A 26 3.63 11.54 -12.79
N PRO A 27 4.71 10.78 -13.00
CA PRO A 27 4.84 9.47 -12.36
C PRO A 27 4.99 9.55 -10.84
N ILE A 28 5.61 10.60 -10.32
CA ILE A 28 5.82 10.71 -8.88
C ILE A 28 4.50 10.93 -8.17
N ALA A 29 3.68 11.83 -8.68
CA ALA A 29 2.39 12.11 -8.05
C ALA A 29 1.50 10.87 -8.08
N PHE A 30 1.50 10.16 -9.21
CA PHE A 30 0.71 8.94 -9.32
C PHE A 30 1.22 7.89 -8.36
N ALA A 31 2.53 7.73 -8.24
CA ALA A 31 3.10 6.74 -7.35
C ALA A 31 2.72 7.02 -5.90
N GLN A 32 2.76 8.29 -5.49
CA GLN A 32 2.40 8.65 -4.13
C GLN A 32 0.93 8.36 -3.85
N GLU A 33 0.08 8.67 -4.80
CA GLU A 33 -1.35 8.43 -4.60
C GLU A 33 -1.63 6.94 -4.53
N THR A 34 -1.03 6.16 -5.40
CA THR A 34 -1.19 4.72 -5.38
C THR A 34 -0.65 4.14 -4.08
N ALA A 35 0.54 4.58 -3.67
CA ALA A 35 1.13 4.09 -2.44
C ALA A 35 0.28 4.44 -1.24
N ASN A 36 -0.32 5.63 -1.23
CA ASN A 36 -1.20 6.00 -0.14
C ASN A 36 -2.38 5.04 -0.01
N LYS A 37 -2.97 4.66 -1.14
CA LYS A 37 -4.06 3.70 -1.11
C LYS A 37 -3.59 2.35 -0.58
N GLN A 38 -2.41 1.92 -0.98
CA GLN A 38 -1.87 0.66 -0.51
C GLN A 38 -1.57 0.70 0.98
N ILE A 39 -1.09 1.84 1.47
CA ILE A 39 -0.86 2.00 2.89
C ILE A 39 -2.17 1.95 3.66
N VAL A 40 -3.21 2.60 3.16
CA VAL A 40 -4.52 2.55 3.80
C VAL A 40 -5.05 1.13 3.83
N GLU A 41 -4.86 0.39 2.75
CA GLU A 41 -5.26 -1.02 2.71
C GLU A 41 -4.53 -1.82 3.78
N ALA A 42 -3.24 -1.58 3.92
CA ALA A 42 -2.46 -2.28 4.94
C ALA A 42 -2.97 -1.94 6.34
N MET A 43 -3.28 -0.67 6.57
CA MET A 43 -3.79 -0.27 7.88
C MET A 43 -5.13 -0.92 8.18
N LYS A 44 -6.01 -0.99 7.18
CA LYS A 44 -7.29 -1.65 7.36
C LYS A 44 -7.11 -3.14 7.63
N ALA A 45 -6.20 -3.77 6.94
CA ALA A 45 -5.94 -5.19 7.17
C ALA A 45 -5.41 -5.43 8.58
N LEU A 46 -4.52 -4.57 9.05
CA LEU A 46 -4.04 -4.68 10.42
C LEU A 46 -5.16 -4.53 11.42
N ASP A 47 -6.05 -3.58 11.15
CA ASP A 47 -7.16 -3.31 12.06
C ASP A 47 -8.10 -4.51 12.13
N SER A 48 -8.25 -5.24 11.05
CA SER A 48 -9.12 -6.42 11.03
C SER A 48 -8.37 -7.69 11.41
N GLY A 49 -7.09 -7.61 11.69
CA GLY A 49 -6.32 -8.76 12.12
C GLY A 49 -5.76 -9.62 10.99
N ASP A 50 -5.83 -9.14 9.75
CA ASP A 50 -5.35 -9.90 8.61
C ASP A 50 -3.92 -9.48 8.31
N ASN A 51 -2.98 -10.06 9.04
CA ASN A 51 -1.59 -9.67 8.93
C ASN A 51 -0.98 -10.04 7.58
N ALA A 52 -1.43 -11.14 7.00
CA ALA A 52 -0.89 -11.55 5.71
C ALA A 52 -1.27 -10.55 4.62
N GLU A 53 -2.50 -10.10 4.63
CA GLU A 53 -2.93 -9.10 3.65
C GLU A 53 -2.23 -7.77 3.91
N ALA A 54 -2.05 -7.41 5.17
CA ALA A 54 -1.33 -6.19 5.51
C ALA A 54 0.08 -6.22 4.96
N GLU A 55 0.76 -7.34 5.12
CA GLU A 55 2.12 -7.46 4.63
C GLU A 55 2.18 -7.33 3.12
N GLY A 56 1.24 -7.96 2.43
CA GLY A 56 1.19 -7.85 0.97
C GLY A 56 0.99 -6.41 0.51
N ALA A 57 0.08 -5.70 1.18
CA ALA A 57 -0.18 -4.31 0.82
C ALA A 57 1.04 -3.43 1.11
N MET A 58 1.74 -3.70 2.21
CA MET A 58 2.94 -2.96 2.53
C MET A 58 4.04 -3.20 1.51
N GLN A 59 4.18 -4.43 1.05
CA GLN A 59 5.17 -4.73 0.03
C GLN A 59 4.87 -3.97 -1.25
N GLU A 60 3.60 -3.92 -1.63
CA GLU A 60 3.22 -3.18 -2.81
C GLU A 60 3.51 -1.69 -2.65
N ALA A 61 3.19 -1.15 -1.49
CA ALA A 61 3.49 0.25 -1.23
C ALA A 61 4.98 0.52 -1.29
N ASN A 62 5.76 -0.37 -0.72
CA ASN A 62 7.21 -0.24 -0.73
C ASN A 62 7.75 -0.22 -2.16
N ASN A 63 7.21 -1.09 -3.00
CA ASN A 63 7.66 -1.16 -4.39
C ASN A 63 7.22 0.05 -5.20
N THR A 64 6.13 0.67 -4.81
CA THR A 64 5.58 1.82 -5.53
C THR A 64 6.28 3.11 -5.14
N LEU A 65 6.68 3.23 -3.89
CA LEU A 65 7.24 4.48 -3.38
C LEU A 65 8.65 4.70 -3.89
N PRO A 66 9.00 5.94 -4.20
CA PRO A 66 10.38 6.28 -4.49
C PRO A 66 11.20 6.26 -3.19
N GLU A 67 12.51 6.27 -3.34
CA GLU A 67 13.39 6.33 -2.20
C GLU A 67 13.08 7.56 -1.36
N GLY A 68 13.06 7.38 -0.05
CA GLY A 68 12.77 8.48 0.84
C GLY A 68 12.19 8.01 2.15
N LEU A 69 11.72 8.98 2.94
CA LEU A 69 11.23 8.69 4.28
C LEU A 69 10.01 7.81 4.28
N ALA A 70 9.08 8.03 3.34
CA ALA A 70 7.87 7.22 3.31
C ALA A 70 8.21 5.77 3.07
N LYS A 71 9.11 5.49 2.12
CA LYS A 71 9.49 4.11 1.84
C LYS A 71 10.18 3.49 3.05
N THR A 72 11.02 4.26 3.72
CA THR A 72 11.69 3.77 4.92
C THR A 72 10.67 3.41 6.00
N GLN A 73 9.65 4.23 6.18
CA GLN A 73 8.64 3.95 7.18
C GLN A 73 7.85 2.69 6.85
N VAL A 74 7.52 2.49 5.58
CA VAL A 74 6.82 1.26 5.19
C VAL A 74 7.70 0.06 5.47
N ASP A 75 9.01 0.16 5.20
CA ASP A 75 9.94 -0.92 5.48
C ASP A 75 9.97 -1.24 6.97
N GLU A 76 10.01 -0.20 7.80
CA GLU A 76 9.97 -0.40 9.25
C GLU A 76 8.66 -1.02 9.69
N ALA A 77 7.56 -0.64 9.05
CA ALA A 77 6.27 -1.23 9.36
C ALA A 77 6.27 -2.72 9.08
N MET A 78 6.86 -3.12 7.97
CA MET A 78 6.93 -4.54 7.64
C MET A 78 7.75 -5.30 8.68
N LYS A 79 8.87 -4.72 9.09
CA LYS A 79 9.70 -5.35 10.10
C LYS A 79 8.95 -5.48 11.42
N ALA A 80 8.21 -4.45 11.80
CA ALA A 80 7.45 -4.51 13.03
C ALA A 80 6.40 -5.61 12.96
N LEU A 81 5.73 -5.73 11.82
CA LEU A 81 4.71 -6.76 11.66
C LEU A 81 5.30 -8.15 11.74
N GLN A 82 6.46 -8.34 11.10
CA GLN A 82 7.13 -9.63 11.14
C GLN A 82 7.56 -10.00 12.57
N ALA A 83 7.83 -9.01 13.37
CA ALA A 83 8.15 -9.23 14.78
C ALA A 83 6.92 -9.42 15.67
N GLY A 84 5.74 -9.38 15.08
CA GLY A 84 4.51 -9.55 15.85
C GLY A 84 4.00 -8.26 16.47
N ASN A 85 4.51 -7.11 16.04
CA ASN A 85 4.16 -5.82 16.60
C ASN A 85 3.25 -5.07 15.64
N SER A 86 1.96 -5.42 15.63
CA SER A 86 1.04 -4.76 14.70
C SER A 86 0.79 -3.31 15.09
N THR A 87 0.86 -2.97 16.36
CA THR A 87 0.72 -1.58 16.78
C THR A 87 1.87 -0.74 16.21
N GLY A 88 3.09 -1.24 16.31
CA GLY A 88 4.23 -0.55 15.72
C GLY A 88 4.12 -0.44 14.23
N ALA A 89 3.64 -1.50 13.58
CA ALA A 89 3.43 -1.44 12.14
C ALA A 89 2.45 -0.34 11.76
N MET A 90 1.35 -0.23 12.51
CA MET A 90 0.37 0.80 12.25
C MET A 90 0.96 2.19 12.41
N MET A 91 1.76 2.39 13.44
CA MET A 91 2.37 3.69 13.68
C MET A 91 3.32 4.07 12.56
N HIS A 92 4.11 3.12 12.08
CA HIS A 92 5.01 3.40 10.97
C HIS A 92 4.26 3.66 9.68
N LEU A 93 3.13 2.99 9.46
CA LEU A 93 2.32 3.27 8.29
C LEU A 93 1.73 4.66 8.33
N GLN A 94 1.30 5.10 9.51
CA GLN A 94 0.81 6.46 9.63
C GLN A 94 1.92 7.47 9.36
N ALA A 95 3.11 7.19 9.86
CA ALA A 95 4.26 8.05 9.58
C ALA A 95 4.57 8.07 8.07
N ALA A 96 4.40 6.94 7.41
CA ALA A 96 4.62 6.90 5.97
C ALA A 96 3.63 7.81 5.25
N GLN A 97 2.37 7.80 5.67
CA GLN A 97 1.38 8.68 5.08
C GLN A 97 1.74 10.15 5.29
N ASP A 98 2.25 10.47 6.45
CA ASP A 98 2.60 11.85 6.75
C ASP A 98 3.77 12.34 5.91
N ASN A 99 4.53 11.43 5.34
CA ASN A 99 5.70 11.78 4.54
C ASN A 99 5.47 11.63 3.04
N LEU A 100 4.25 11.45 2.63
CA LEU A 100 3.93 11.35 1.20
C LEU A 100 3.86 12.71 0.49
#